data_dc36cc766dc244409a3706a4dea15dbd
#
_entry.id   dc36cc766dc244409a3706a4dea15dbd
#
_cell.length_a   1.000
_cell.length_b   1.000
_cell.length_c   1.000
_cell.angle_alpha   90.00
_cell.angle_beta   90.00
_cell.angle_gamma   90.00
#
_symmetry.space_group_name_H-M   'P 1'
#
loop_
_entity.id
_entity.type
_entity.pdbx_description
1 polymer ?
#
loop_
_entity_poly.entity_id
_entity_poly.type
_entity_poly.pdbx_seq_one_letter_code
_entity_poly.pdbx_strand_id
1 'polypeptide(L)' 'LGFSLAEAKEIIDLYAAPQGEAFQLRTMLEKLDEKREMLEDKRRDLDAAISNMDKYAARCRDRLAELESRREAAE' A
#
# COMPACT_ATOMS: atom_id res chain seq x y z
N LEU A 1 -21.12 -44.99 -8.94
CA LEU A 1 -20.22 -44.57 -9.98
C LEU A 1 -19.00 -43.78 -9.54
N GLY A 2 -18.45 -44.05 -8.41
CA GLY A 2 -17.16 -43.55 -8.04
C GLY A 2 -17.14 -42.26 -7.18
N PHE A 3 -18.27 -41.61 -6.98
CA PHE A 3 -18.34 -40.46 -6.09
C PHE A 3 -18.90 -40.85 -4.73
N SER A 4 -18.22 -40.47 -3.67
CA SER A 4 -18.76 -40.57 -2.33
C SER A 4 -19.86 -39.54 -2.11
N LEU A 5 -20.65 -39.71 -1.07
CA LEU A 5 -21.65 -38.71 -0.70
C LEU A 5 -21.03 -37.36 -0.41
N ALA A 6 -19.84 -37.33 0.21
CA ALA A 6 -19.11 -36.11 0.49
C ALA A 6 -18.65 -35.42 -0.80
N GLU A 7 -18.14 -36.19 -1.77
CA GLU A 7 -17.71 -35.63 -3.05
C GLU A 7 -18.90 -35.10 -3.85
N ALA A 8 -20.03 -35.84 -3.85
CA ALA A 8 -21.26 -35.38 -4.49
C ALA A 8 -21.77 -34.09 -3.88
N LYS A 9 -21.71 -33.97 -2.56
CA LYS A 9 -22.10 -32.74 -1.85
C LYS A 9 -21.20 -31.57 -2.22
N GLU A 10 -19.90 -31.78 -2.28
CA GLU A 10 -18.95 -30.76 -2.72
C GLU A 10 -19.26 -30.26 -4.13
N ILE A 11 -19.55 -31.17 -5.06
CA ILE A 11 -19.92 -30.84 -6.43
C ILE A 11 -21.23 -30.04 -6.45
N ILE A 12 -22.23 -30.45 -5.70
CA ILE A 12 -23.52 -29.78 -5.60
C ILE A 12 -23.33 -28.38 -4.99
N ASP A 13 -22.55 -28.28 -3.93
CA ASP A 13 -22.26 -26.99 -3.30
C ASP A 13 -21.52 -26.06 -4.24
N LEU A 14 -20.63 -26.61 -5.07
CA LEU A 14 -19.89 -25.86 -6.06
C LEU A 14 -20.81 -25.28 -7.15
N TYR A 15 -21.85 -26.03 -7.56
CA TYR A 15 -22.75 -25.63 -8.64
C TYR A 15 -24.03 -24.97 -8.15
N ALA A 16 -24.53 -25.32 -6.97
CA ALA A 16 -25.77 -24.80 -6.44
C ALA A 16 -25.57 -23.63 -5.51
N ALA A 17 -24.52 -23.65 -4.74
CA ALA A 17 -24.17 -22.48 -3.97
C ALA A 17 -23.67 -21.43 -4.93
N PRO A 18 -23.68 -20.23 -4.53
CA PRO A 18 -23.40 -19.13 -5.41
C PRO A 18 -21.96 -19.18 -5.93
N GLN A 19 -21.76 -19.89 -7.02
CA GLN A 19 -20.56 -19.72 -7.82
C GLN A 19 -20.38 -18.23 -8.09
N GLY A 20 -21.48 -17.52 -8.24
CA GLY A 20 -21.49 -16.08 -8.35
C GLY A 20 -20.85 -15.41 -7.15
N GLU A 21 -21.18 -15.85 -5.94
CA GLU A 21 -20.60 -15.29 -4.73
C GLU A 21 -19.10 -15.57 -4.63
N ALA A 22 -18.68 -16.82 -4.86
CA ALA A 22 -17.27 -17.18 -4.84
C ALA A 22 -16.49 -16.41 -5.91
N PHE A 23 -17.04 -16.29 -7.09
CA PHE A 23 -16.46 -15.52 -8.17
C PHE A 23 -16.34 -14.04 -7.80
N GLN A 24 -17.41 -13.47 -7.24
CA GLN A 24 -17.40 -12.08 -6.79
C GLN A 24 -16.36 -11.82 -5.72
N LEU A 25 -16.23 -12.74 -4.76
CA LEU A 25 -15.25 -12.60 -3.68
C LEU A 25 -13.81 -12.69 -4.22
N ARG A 26 -13.54 -13.62 -5.13
CA ARG A 26 -12.21 -13.72 -5.76
C ARG A 26 -11.89 -12.47 -6.57
N THR A 27 -12.85 -11.99 -7.34
CA THR A 27 -12.68 -10.77 -8.13
C THR A 27 -12.42 -9.57 -7.23
N MET A 28 -13.15 -9.48 -6.13
CA MET A 28 -12.94 -8.42 -5.15
C MET A 28 -11.55 -8.48 -4.53
N LEU A 29 -11.11 -9.68 -4.16
CA LEU A 29 -9.77 -9.88 -3.60
C LEU A 29 -8.67 -9.46 -4.58
N GLU A 30 -8.81 -9.82 -5.85
CA GLU A 30 -7.87 -9.41 -6.89
C GLU A 30 -7.82 -7.88 -7.03
N LYS A 31 -8.99 -7.24 -7.05
CA LYS A 31 -9.07 -5.78 -7.13
C LYS A 31 -8.48 -5.09 -5.91
N LEU A 32 -8.74 -5.65 -4.73
CA LEU A 32 -8.17 -5.10 -3.50
C LEU A 32 -6.66 -5.24 -3.47
N ASP A 33 -6.13 -6.37 -3.93
CA ASP A 33 -4.69 -6.58 -4.02
C ASP A 33 -4.03 -5.60 -4.99
N GLU A 34 -4.63 -5.37 -6.15
CA GLU A 34 -4.15 -4.39 -7.12
C GLU A 34 -4.14 -2.97 -6.55
N LYS A 35 -5.23 -2.58 -5.89
CA LYS A 35 -5.30 -1.27 -5.23
C LYS A 35 -4.29 -1.14 -4.12
N ARG A 36 -4.11 -2.19 -3.35
CA ARG A 36 -3.12 -2.20 -2.27
C ARG A 36 -1.71 -1.98 -2.80
N GLU A 37 -1.35 -2.68 -3.88
CA GLU A 37 -0.04 -2.50 -4.53
C GLU A 37 0.16 -1.07 -5.00
N MET A 38 -0.85 -0.49 -5.65
CA MET A 38 -0.80 0.91 -6.08
C MET A 38 -0.59 1.87 -4.92
N LEU A 39 -1.29 1.63 -3.80
CA LEU A 39 -1.18 2.46 -2.62
C LEU A 39 0.18 2.28 -1.93
N GLU A 40 0.72 1.08 -1.92
CA GLU A 40 2.06 0.83 -1.39
C GLU A 40 3.14 1.52 -2.22
N ASP A 41 3.00 1.54 -3.53
CA ASP A 41 3.90 2.28 -4.41
C ASP A 41 3.83 3.78 -4.15
N LYS A 42 2.63 4.33 -4.01
CA LYS A 42 2.44 5.74 -3.66
C LYS A 42 3.02 6.06 -2.30
N ARG A 43 2.87 5.15 -1.35
CA ARG A 43 3.44 5.30 -0.02
C ARG A 43 4.96 5.40 -0.08
N ARG A 44 5.61 4.54 -0.87
CA ARG A 44 7.06 4.60 -1.09
C ARG A 44 7.49 5.92 -1.72
N ASP A 45 6.74 6.39 -2.71
CA ASP A 45 7.00 7.68 -3.35
C ASP A 45 6.88 8.85 -2.36
N LEU A 46 5.83 8.81 -1.53
CA LEU A 46 5.63 9.81 -0.49
C LEU A 46 6.72 9.77 0.56
N ASP A 47 7.12 8.60 1.00
CA ASP A 47 8.22 8.43 1.96
C ASP A 47 9.53 8.99 1.40
N ALA A 48 9.80 8.75 0.13
CA ALA A 48 10.97 9.31 -0.55
C ALA A 48 10.91 10.83 -0.62
N ALA A 49 9.74 11.38 -0.93
CA ALA A 49 9.54 12.82 -0.98
C ALA A 49 9.73 13.47 0.40
N ILE A 50 9.19 12.85 1.44
CA ILE A 50 9.36 13.33 2.82
C ILE A 50 10.84 13.30 3.22
N SER A 51 11.54 12.21 2.89
CA SER A 51 12.97 12.10 3.15
C SER A 51 13.76 13.21 2.47
N ASN A 52 13.42 13.53 1.22
CA ASN A 52 14.06 14.62 0.49
C ASN A 52 13.77 15.99 1.15
N MET A 53 12.55 16.22 1.58
CA MET A 53 12.16 17.44 2.28
C MET A 53 12.95 17.61 3.58
N ASP A 54 13.12 16.52 4.33
CA ASP A 54 13.89 16.52 5.57
C ASP A 54 15.36 16.90 5.30
N LYS A 55 15.94 16.39 4.23
CA LYS A 55 17.31 16.74 3.81
C LYS A 55 17.43 18.22 3.45
N TYR A 56 16.48 18.74 2.68
CA TYR A 56 16.46 20.16 2.33
C TYR A 56 16.26 21.04 3.56
N ALA A 57 15.36 20.64 4.44
CA ALA A 57 15.13 21.37 5.68
C ALA A 57 16.38 21.42 6.55
N ALA A 58 17.11 20.32 6.64
CA ALA A 58 18.38 20.27 7.39
C ALA A 58 19.41 21.23 6.79
N ARG A 59 19.54 21.26 5.47
CA ARG A 59 20.45 22.20 4.78
C ARG A 59 20.06 23.66 5.05
N CYS A 60 18.75 23.94 5.00
CA CYS A 60 18.25 25.29 5.27
C CYS A 60 18.53 25.71 6.70
N ARG A 61 18.33 24.82 7.66
CA ARG A 61 18.62 25.10 9.06
C ARG A 61 20.10 25.36 9.29
N ASP A 62 20.97 24.55 8.70
CA ASP A 62 22.41 24.72 8.79
C ASP A 62 22.85 26.07 8.22
N ARG A 63 22.32 26.41 7.05
CA ARG A 63 22.64 27.69 6.42
C ARG A 63 22.10 28.88 7.22
N LEU A 64 20.91 28.76 7.75
CA LEU A 64 20.31 29.76 8.59
C LEU A 64 21.12 30.00 9.86
N ALA A 65 21.54 28.92 10.53
CA ALA A 65 22.38 28.99 11.70
C ALA A 65 23.71 29.69 11.39
N GLU A 66 24.31 29.40 10.24
CA GLU A 66 25.53 30.00 9.76
C GLU A 66 25.37 31.51 9.54
N LEU A 67 24.28 31.94 8.91
CA LEU A 67 23.97 33.34 8.66
C LEU A 67 23.68 34.07 9.95
N GLU A 68 22.95 33.49 10.87
CA GLU A 68 22.66 34.07 12.17
C GLU A 68 23.92 34.24 13.00
N SER A 69 24.81 33.28 12.98
CA SER A 69 26.10 33.34 13.65
C SER A 69 26.98 34.47 13.09
N ARG A 70 27.00 34.63 11.78
CA ARG A 70 27.72 35.75 11.13
C ARG A 70 27.13 37.10 11.51
N ARG A 71 25.82 37.22 11.58
CA ARG A 71 25.12 38.44 11.97
C ARG A 71 25.45 38.79 13.40
N GLU A 72 25.45 37.86 14.31
CA GLU A 72 25.84 38.08 15.71
C GLU A 72 27.30 38.51 15.82
N ALA A 73 28.18 37.91 15.03
CA ALA A 73 29.60 38.28 15.03
C ALA A 73 29.86 39.67 14.46
N ALA A 74 28.98 40.15 13.56
CA ALA A 74 29.11 41.46 12.96
C ALA A 74 28.60 42.60 13.88
N GLU A 75 27.78 42.27 14.83
CA GLU A 75 27.30 43.20 15.85
C GLU A 75 28.29 43.28 17.00
#